data_d5e55bc5fa9cdade86b4c7d1f5ea4b7e
#
_entry.id   d5e55bc5fa9cdade86b4c7d1f5ea4b7e
#
_cell.length_a   1.000
_cell.length_b   1.000
_cell.length_c   1.000
_cell.angle_alpha   90.00
_cell.angle_beta   90.00
_cell.angle_gamma   90.00
#
_symmetry.space_group_name_H-M   'P 1'
#
loop_
_entity.id
_entity.type
_entity.pdbx_description
1 polymer ?
#
loop_
_entity_poly.entity_id
_entity_poly.type
_entity_poly.pdbx_seq_one_letter_code
_entity_poly.pdbx_strand_id
1 'polypeptide(L)'
;IVRRTQFIIRTTILIEIIGAALLAPVFCRDFGFWKGIWYSLFHSISAFCNAGFDLIGIRTPFSSLTSYSVQPIVNLVIMMLIIAGGIGFLTWEDIKNHKWHFKKYRMQSKVIFMVTGILIFLPALYFFYFEFSNVPLMERVWVSLFQSVTPRTAGFNTADLTLLSEVGQMLIIMLMLIGGSPGSTAGGMKTTTLAVLVSSALSVFRKKEHTHFFGRQIPDGT
;
A
#
# COMPACT_ATOMS: atom_id res chain seq x y z
N ILE A 1 12.15 3.87 24.81
CA ILE A 1 11.08 2.94 24.42
C ILE A 1 9.73 3.64 24.57
N VAL A 2 9.31 4.11 25.73
CA VAL A 2 7.97 4.69 26.01
C VAL A 2 7.58 5.82 25.03
N ARG A 3 8.46 6.78 24.76
CA ARG A 3 8.18 7.88 23.82
C ARG A 3 7.89 7.40 22.39
N ARG A 4 8.58 6.35 21.93
CA ARG A 4 8.34 5.78 20.58
C ARG A 4 7.00 5.05 20.53
N THR A 5 6.67 4.27 21.55
CA THR A 5 5.37 3.59 21.64
C THR A 5 4.22 4.59 21.65
N GLN A 6 4.32 5.66 22.45
CA GLN A 6 3.32 6.73 22.45
C GLN A 6 3.19 7.43 21.08
N PHE A 7 4.30 7.64 20.38
CA PHE A 7 4.28 8.20 19.03
C PHE A 7 3.54 7.28 18.05
N ILE A 8 3.85 5.98 18.06
CA ILE A 8 3.19 4.98 17.20
C ILE A 8 1.68 4.99 17.45
N ILE A 9 1.25 4.82 18.70
CA ILE A 9 -0.18 4.77 19.06
C ILE A 9 -0.91 6.05 18.61
N ARG A 10 -0.36 7.23 18.94
CA ARG A 10 -0.99 8.51 18.58
C ARG A 10 -1.08 8.70 17.06
N THR A 11 -0.03 8.33 16.33
CA THR A 11 0.00 8.48 14.87
C THR A 11 -0.98 7.51 14.20
N THR A 12 -1.06 6.27 14.67
CA THR A 12 -2.01 5.26 14.19
C THR A 12 -3.44 5.75 14.38
N ILE A 13 -3.83 6.09 15.62
CA ILE A 13 -5.18 6.57 15.93
C ILE A 13 -5.53 7.81 15.11
N LEU A 14 -4.60 8.76 14.97
CA LEU A 14 -4.82 9.98 14.20
C LEU A 14 -5.10 9.68 12.72
N ILE A 15 -4.31 8.83 12.10
CA ILE A 15 -4.46 8.44 10.69
C ILE A 15 -5.78 7.71 10.48
N GLU A 16 -6.12 6.77 11.37
CA GLU A 16 -7.36 5.99 11.29
C GLU A 16 -8.60 6.91 11.48
N ILE A 17 -8.57 7.86 12.39
CA ILE A 17 -9.66 8.82 12.57
C ILE A 17 -9.81 9.71 11.33
N ILE A 18 -8.71 10.22 10.78
CA ILE A 18 -8.74 11.03 9.55
C ILE A 18 -9.30 10.21 8.40
N GLY A 19 -8.84 8.98 8.21
CA GLY A 19 -9.35 8.07 7.18
C GLY A 19 -10.85 7.81 7.34
N ALA A 20 -11.31 7.51 8.55
CA ALA A 20 -12.72 7.32 8.84
C ALA A 20 -13.56 8.58 8.56
N ALA A 21 -13.06 9.77 8.94
CA ALA A 21 -13.73 11.03 8.69
C ALA A 21 -13.86 11.34 7.17
N LEU A 22 -12.86 10.97 6.37
CA LEU A 22 -12.89 11.14 4.91
C LEU A 22 -13.82 10.13 4.22
N LEU A 23 -13.96 8.91 4.75
CA LEU A 23 -14.88 7.89 4.23
C LEU A 23 -16.34 8.14 4.65
N ALA A 24 -16.56 8.79 5.80
CA ALA A 24 -17.89 8.99 6.39
C ALA A 24 -18.91 9.63 5.44
N PRO A 25 -18.59 10.69 4.66
CA PRO A 25 -19.58 11.31 3.76
C PRO A 25 -20.15 10.33 2.73
N VAL A 26 -19.35 9.38 2.24
CA VAL A 26 -19.78 8.39 1.26
C VAL A 26 -20.59 7.30 1.94
N PHE A 27 -20.07 6.69 3.00
CA PHE A 27 -20.73 5.56 3.64
C PHE A 27 -21.98 5.97 4.44
N CYS A 28 -22.02 7.18 5.03
CA CYS A 28 -23.23 7.68 5.68
C CYS A 28 -24.36 7.95 4.68
N ARG A 29 -24.03 8.37 3.46
CA ARG A 29 -25.02 8.53 2.39
C ARG A 29 -25.60 7.17 1.97
N ASP A 30 -24.76 6.14 1.89
CA ASP A 30 -25.12 4.84 1.33
C ASP A 30 -25.77 3.89 2.33
N PHE A 31 -25.42 3.99 3.62
CA PHE A 31 -25.86 3.07 4.68
C PHE A 31 -26.61 3.75 5.83
N GLY A 32 -26.81 5.09 5.76
CA GLY A 32 -27.37 5.87 6.85
C GLY A 32 -26.31 6.26 7.90
N PHE A 33 -26.63 7.24 8.73
CA PHE A 33 -25.67 7.91 9.62
C PHE A 33 -24.89 6.97 10.53
N TRP A 34 -25.58 6.18 11.37
CA TRP A 34 -24.91 5.32 12.36
C TRP A 34 -24.12 4.16 11.74
N LYS A 35 -24.73 3.48 10.77
CA LYS A 35 -24.01 2.41 10.06
C LYS A 35 -22.87 2.96 9.22
N GLY A 36 -23.04 4.11 8.59
CA GLY A 36 -22.02 4.76 7.79
C GLY A 36 -20.79 5.14 8.61
N ILE A 37 -20.97 5.71 9.82
CA ILE A 37 -19.86 5.98 10.75
C ILE A 37 -19.12 4.69 11.13
N TRP A 38 -19.87 3.64 11.49
CA TRP A 38 -19.27 2.35 11.85
C TRP A 38 -18.47 1.76 10.69
N TYR A 39 -19.03 1.78 9.46
CA TYR A 39 -18.36 1.27 8.27
C TYR A 39 -17.12 2.09 7.93
N SER A 40 -17.18 3.41 8.06
CA SER A 40 -16.03 4.29 7.85
C SER A 40 -14.89 3.99 8.82
N LEU A 41 -15.19 3.83 10.09
CA LEU A 41 -14.21 3.49 11.11
C LEU A 41 -13.61 2.11 10.86
N PHE A 42 -14.46 1.11 10.61
CA PHE A 42 -14.02 -0.26 10.34
C PHE A 42 -13.09 -0.35 9.13
N HIS A 43 -13.49 0.25 7.99
CA HIS A 43 -12.68 0.20 6.77
C HIS A 43 -11.38 1.01 6.90
N SER A 44 -11.40 2.11 7.66
CA SER A 44 -10.18 2.88 7.92
C SER A 44 -9.16 2.07 8.71
N ILE A 45 -9.58 1.43 9.79
CA ILE A 45 -8.73 0.55 10.62
C ILE A 45 -8.25 -0.64 9.79
N SER A 46 -9.16 -1.33 9.09
CA SER A 46 -8.84 -2.48 8.26
C SER A 46 -7.83 -2.14 7.16
N ALA A 47 -7.96 -0.98 6.52
CA ALA A 47 -7.04 -0.52 5.48
C ALA A 47 -5.67 -0.14 6.03
N PHE A 48 -5.61 0.61 7.15
CA PHE A 48 -4.34 0.97 7.77
C PHE A 48 -3.59 -0.25 8.32
N CYS A 49 -4.33 -1.20 8.90
CA CYS A 49 -3.77 -2.46 9.40
C CYS A 49 -3.40 -3.44 8.28
N ASN A 50 -3.68 -3.14 7.02
CA ASN A 50 -3.51 -4.05 5.87
C ASN A 50 -4.23 -5.39 6.11
N ALA A 51 -5.43 -5.36 6.71
CA ALA A 51 -6.19 -6.55 7.08
C ALA A 51 -7.14 -7.04 5.96
N GLY A 52 -7.64 -6.11 5.12
CA GLY A 52 -8.47 -6.42 3.94
C GLY A 52 -9.90 -6.84 4.24
N PHE A 53 -10.32 -6.78 5.49
CA PHE A 53 -11.71 -7.07 5.84
C PHE A 53 -12.63 -5.91 5.46
N ASP A 54 -13.78 -6.24 4.87
CA ASP A 54 -14.83 -5.28 4.53
C ASP A 54 -16.20 -5.71 5.07
N LEU A 55 -17.12 -4.76 5.15
CA LEU A 55 -18.49 -4.96 5.57
C LEU A 55 -19.50 -4.81 4.40
N ILE A 56 -19.01 -4.65 3.17
CA ILE A 56 -19.83 -4.36 1.98
C ILE A 56 -20.54 -5.61 1.47
N GLY A 57 -20.06 -6.79 1.81
CA GLY A 57 -20.64 -8.08 1.42
C GLY A 57 -22.13 -8.29 1.75
N ILE A 58 -22.73 -7.37 2.53
CA ILE A 58 -24.18 -7.33 2.77
C ILE A 58 -24.98 -7.08 1.47
N ARG A 59 -24.42 -6.30 0.53
CA ARG A 59 -25.08 -6.00 -0.76
C ARG A 59 -24.91 -7.14 -1.75
N THR A 60 -23.67 -7.55 -1.94
CA THR A 60 -23.27 -8.64 -2.84
C THR A 60 -22.19 -9.47 -2.16
N PRO A 61 -22.41 -10.75 -1.89
CA PRO A 61 -21.38 -11.60 -1.29
C PRO A 61 -20.09 -11.59 -2.11
N PHE A 62 -18.94 -11.54 -1.44
CA PHE A 62 -17.60 -11.57 -2.02
C PHE A 62 -17.23 -10.39 -2.95
N SER A 63 -18.04 -9.32 -2.98
CA SER A 63 -17.80 -8.18 -3.88
C SER A 63 -16.70 -7.21 -3.40
N SER A 64 -16.33 -7.24 -2.12
CA SER A 64 -15.43 -6.27 -1.52
C SER A 64 -15.82 -4.82 -1.89
N LEU A 65 -14.90 -4.00 -2.40
CA LEU A 65 -15.14 -2.60 -2.77
C LEU A 65 -15.46 -2.41 -4.27
N THR A 66 -15.86 -3.45 -5.00
CA THR A 66 -16.13 -3.34 -6.47
C THR A 66 -17.22 -2.33 -6.80
N SER A 67 -18.24 -2.18 -5.93
CA SER A 67 -19.28 -1.17 -6.08
C SER A 67 -18.77 0.28 -5.94
N TYR A 68 -17.55 0.47 -5.48
CA TYR A 68 -16.88 1.76 -5.31
C TYR A 68 -15.71 1.97 -6.28
N SER A 69 -15.58 1.16 -7.34
CA SER A 69 -14.51 1.26 -8.34
C SER A 69 -14.38 2.67 -8.93
N VAL A 70 -15.50 3.37 -9.12
CA VAL A 70 -15.58 4.73 -9.70
C VAL A 70 -15.54 5.83 -8.64
N GLN A 71 -15.59 5.49 -7.34
CA GLN A 71 -15.64 6.49 -6.27
C GLN A 71 -14.25 7.00 -5.87
N PRO A 72 -13.83 8.22 -6.28
CA PRO A 72 -12.46 8.70 -6.09
C PRO A 72 -12.07 8.77 -4.61
N ILE A 73 -13.01 9.23 -3.75
CA ILE A 73 -12.73 9.41 -2.31
C ILE A 73 -12.43 8.07 -1.66
N VAL A 74 -13.25 7.04 -1.90
CA VAL A 74 -13.06 5.71 -1.30
C VAL A 74 -11.75 5.11 -1.78
N ASN A 75 -11.51 5.10 -3.10
CA ASN A 75 -10.28 4.57 -3.68
C ASN A 75 -9.03 5.28 -3.13
N LEU A 76 -9.01 6.61 -3.15
CA LEU A 76 -7.86 7.38 -2.70
C LEU A 76 -7.59 7.15 -1.21
N VAL A 77 -8.62 7.25 -0.36
CA VAL A 77 -8.45 7.14 1.10
C VAL A 77 -7.99 5.74 1.48
N ILE A 78 -8.61 4.69 0.93
CA ILE A 78 -8.21 3.30 1.21
C ILE A 78 -6.77 3.04 0.74
N MET A 79 -6.40 3.44 -0.48
CA MET A 79 -5.02 3.29 -0.97
C MET A 79 -4.01 4.04 -0.09
N MET A 80 -4.32 5.27 0.30
CA MET A 80 -3.44 6.06 1.17
C MET A 80 -3.28 5.43 2.56
N LEU A 81 -4.34 4.86 3.14
CA LEU A 81 -4.28 4.14 4.40
C LEU A 81 -3.42 2.87 4.30
N ILE A 82 -3.59 2.09 3.24
CA ILE A 82 -2.78 0.90 2.95
C ILE A 82 -1.30 1.27 2.83
N ILE A 83 -0.98 2.29 2.05
CA ILE A 83 0.39 2.77 1.89
C ILE A 83 0.94 3.28 3.23
N ALA A 84 0.15 4.07 3.95
CA ALA A 84 0.52 4.63 5.25
C ALA A 84 0.87 3.53 6.26
N GLY A 85 0.05 2.49 6.38
CA GLY A 85 0.32 1.32 7.21
C GLY A 85 1.55 0.55 6.73
N GLY A 86 1.72 0.40 5.41
CA GLY A 86 2.77 -0.39 4.78
C GLY A 86 4.18 0.21 4.77
N ILE A 87 4.35 1.53 4.92
CA ILE A 87 5.69 2.17 4.90
C ILE A 87 6.49 2.03 6.20
N GLY A 88 5.85 1.65 7.30
CA GLY A 88 6.49 1.37 8.59
C GLY A 88 6.69 2.59 9.49
N PHE A 89 6.62 2.33 10.81
CA PHE A 89 6.64 3.38 11.83
C PHE A 89 7.97 4.13 11.94
N LEU A 90 9.10 3.50 11.60
CA LEU A 90 10.40 4.17 11.56
C LEU A 90 10.47 5.22 10.44
N THR A 91 9.80 4.96 9.32
CA THR A 91 9.69 5.92 8.22
C THR A 91 8.80 7.10 8.61
N TRP A 92 7.74 6.87 9.39
CA TRP A 92 6.92 7.93 9.97
C TRP A 92 7.72 8.81 10.94
N GLU A 93 8.63 8.22 11.74
CA GLU A 93 9.54 8.97 12.60
C GLU A 93 10.44 9.90 11.77
N ASP A 94 10.97 9.43 10.64
CA ASP A 94 11.79 10.24 9.73
C ASP A 94 10.98 11.37 9.06
N ILE A 95 9.75 11.09 8.62
CA ILE A 95 8.84 12.11 8.07
C ILE A 95 8.59 13.22 9.09
N LYS A 96 8.29 12.85 10.35
CA LYS A 96 8.05 13.81 11.43
C LYS A 96 9.27 14.68 11.72
N ASN A 97 10.46 14.07 11.79
CA ASN A 97 11.68 14.74 12.21
C ASN A 97 12.30 15.61 11.10
N HIS A 98 12.21 15.16 9.85
CA HIS A 98 12.89 15.82 8.72
C HIS A 98 11.94 16.45 7.71
N LYS A 99 10.62 16.26 7.85
CA LYS A 99 9.58 16.82 6.95
C LYS A 99 9.96 16.66 5.47
N TRP A 100 10.12 17.77 4.74
CA TRP A 100 10.44 17.79 3.30
C TRP A 100 11.93 17.58 2.96
N HIS A 101 12.81 17.46 3.98
CA HIS A 101 14.24 17.31 3.75
C HIS A 101 14.64 15.85 3.48
N PHE A 102 14.25 15.30 2.32
CA PHE A 102 14.50 13.91 1.94
C PHE A 102 15.98 13.50 2.04
N LYS A 103 16.92 14.42 1.81
CA LYS A 103 18.37 14.17 1.95
C LYS A 103 18.77 13.71 3.36
N LYS A 104 18.06 14.18 4.40
CA LYS A 104 18.32 13.87 5.82
C LYS A 104 17.68 12.56 6.29
N TYR A 105 16.84 11.93 5.48
CA TYR A 105 16.20 10.65 5.83
C TYR A 105 17.22 9.54 5.97
N ARG A 106 16.93 8.58 6.84
CA ARG A 106 17.71 7.34 6.95
C ARG A 106 17.73 6.63 5.60
N MET A 107 18.83 5.94 5.30
CA MET A 107 18.96 5.14 4.08
C MET A 107 17.79 4.18 3.89
N GLN A 108 17.39 3.49 4.97
CA GLN A 108 16.25 2.58 4.97
C GLN A 108 14.97 3.26 4.49
N SER A 109 14.63 4.44 5.00
CA SER A 109 13.42 5.17 4.59
C SER A 109 13.47 5.59 3.12
N LYS A 110 14.64 5.97 2.60
CA LYS A 110 14.83 6.27 1.17
C LYS A 110 14.58 5.05 0.28
N VAL A 111 15.12 3.89 0.68
CA VAL A 111 14.89 2.61 -0.01
C VAL A 111 13.41 2.26 0.00
N ILE A 112 12.75 2.39 1.15
CA ILE A 112 11.32 2.11 1.29
C ILE A 112 10.48 2.96 0.33
N PHE A 113 10.71 4.27 0.28
CA PHE A 113 9.97 5.15 -0.64
C PHE A 113 10.22 4.80 -2.10
N MET A 114 11.48 4.55 -2.47
CA MET A 114 11.84 4.20 -3.85
C MET A 114 11.21 2.88 -4.27
N VAL A 115 11.35 1.82 -3.47
CA VAL A 115 10.81 0.49 -3.79
C VAL A 115 9.28 0.53 -3.78
N THR A 116 8.65 1.18 -2.79
CA THR A 116 7.20 1.34 -2.74
C THR A 116 6.68 2.08 -3.97
N GLY A 117 7.35 3.15 -4.39
CA GLY A 117 7.00 3.88 -5.61
C GLY A 117 7.07 2.99 -6.85
N ILE A 118 8.17 2.27 -7.04
CA ILE A 118 8.33 1.34 -8.18
C ILE A 118 7.23 0.28 -8.17
N LEU A 119 6.96 -0.35 -7.02
CA LEU A 119 5.95 -1.40 -6.88
C LEU A 119 4.50 -0.91 -7.04
N ILE A 120 4.26 0.39 -6.93
CA ILE A 120 2.95 0.99 -7.23
C ILE A 120 2.88 1.39 -8.70
N PHE A 121 3.83 2.20 -9.18
CA PHE A 121 3.70 2.83 -10.50
C PHE A 121 3.91 1.85 -11.66
N LEU A 122 4.88 0.93 -11.57
CA LEU A 122 5.13 -0.03 -12.64
C LEU A 122 3.95 -0.98 -12.88
N PRO A 123 3.41 -1.67 -11.87
CA PRO A 123 2.23 -2.51 -12.06
C PRO A 123 0.99 -1.70 -12.44
N ALA A 124 0.80 -0.49 -11.89
CA ALA A 124 -0.32 0.36 -12.26
C ALA A 124 -0.31 0.71 -13.74
N LEU A 125 0.86 1.02 -14.31
CA LEU A 125 1.00 1.25 -15.75
C LEU A 125 0.66 0.01 -16.56
N TYR A 126 1.13 -1.17 -16.12
CA TYR A 126 0.77 -2.43 -16.80
C TYR A 126 -0.74 -2.66 -16.78
N PHE A 127 -1.39 -2.59 -15.60
CA PHE A 127 -2.85 -2.75 -15.48
C PHE A 127 -3.60 -1.71 -16.31
N PHE A 128 -3.14 -0.47 -16.32
CA PHE A 128 -3.74 0.61 -17.08
C PHE A 128 -3.72 0.36 -18.58
N TYR A 129 -2.61 -0.10 -19.15
CA TYR A 129 -2.50 -0.25 -20.60
C TYR A 129 -3.00 -1.59 -21.13
N PHE A 130 -2.85 -2.67 -20.36
CA PHE A 130 -3.10 -4.03 -20.85
C PHE A 130 -4.35 -4.67 -20.28
N GLU A 131 -4.61 -4.56 -18.98
CA GLU A 131 -5.73 -5.27 -18.34
C GLU A 131 -7.05 -4.49 -18.44
N PHE A 132 -7.04 -3.24 -18.08
CA PHE A 132 -8.25 -2.41 -18.01
C PHE A 132 -8.44 -1.50 -19.23
N SER A 133 -7.90 -1.87 -20.39
CA SER A 133 -8.00 -1.06 -21.61
C SER A 133 -9.43 -0.81 -22.07
N ASN A 134 -10.36 -1.71 -21.77
CA ASN A 134 -11.76 -1.65 -22.15
C ASN A 134 -12.65 -0.88 -21.15
N VAL A 135 -12.09 -0.42 -20.03
CA VAL A 135 -12.82 0.30 -18.98
C VAL A 135 -12.75 1.81 -19.25
N PRO A 136 -13.80 2.61 -18.92
CA PRO A 136 -13.78 4.06 -19.05
C PRO A 136 -12.57 4.70 -18.35
N LEU A 137 -11.99 5.76 -18.93
CA LEU A 137 -10.70 6.33 -18.51
C LEU A 137 -10.63 6.63 -17.00
N MET A 138 -11.66 7.23 -16.44
CA MET A 138 -11.67 7.59 -15.00
C MET A 138 -11.65 6.34 -14.10
N GLU A 139 -12.48 5.36 -14.40
CA GLU A 139 -12.50 4.09 -13.65
C GLU A 139 -11.20 3.34 -13.84
N ARG A 140 -10.69 3.28 -15.07
CA ARG A 140 -9.43 2.65 -15.45
C ARG A 140 -8.25 3.14 -14.61
N VAL A 141 -8.13 4.45 -14.38
CA VAL A 141 -7.09 5.04 -13.53
C VAL A 141 -7.20 4.53 -12.09
N TRP A 142 -8.41 4.59 -11.51
CA TRP A 142 -8.60 4.18 -10.11
C TRP A 142 -8.38 2.69 -9.91
N VAL A 143 -8.95 1.86 -10.76
CA VAL A 143 -8.83 0.39 -10.67
C VAL A 143 -7.37 -0.03 -10.86
N SER A 144 -6.66 0.52 -11.84
CA SER A 144 -5.25 0.18 -12.08
C SER A 144 -4.34 0.55 -10.91
N LEU A 145 -4.52 1.74 -10.33
CA LEU A 145 -3.79 2.17 -9.15
C LEU A 145 -4.15 1.29 -7.93
N PHE A 146 -5.44 1.01 -7.75
CA PHE A 146 -5.88 0.21 -6.63
C PHE A 146 -5.34 -1.22 -6.70
N GLN A 147 -5.38 -1.84 -7.88
CA GLN A 147 -4.87 -3.20 -8.09
C GLN A 147 -3.34 -3.30 -8.03
N SER A 148 -2.61 -2.19 -8.09
CA SER A 148 -1.16 -2.18 -7.81
C SER A 148 -0.84 -2.05 -6.32
N VAL A 149 -1.72 -1.41 -5.54
CA VAL A 149 -1.53 -1.17 -4.11
C VAL A 149 -2.00 -2.35 -3.26
N THR A 150 -3.20 -2.87 -3.54
CA THR A 150 -3.89 -3.84 -2.68
C THR A 150 -3.21 -5.22 -2.55
N PRO A 151 -2.53 -5.79 -3.58
CA PRO A 151 -1.93 -7.12 -3.46
C PRO A 151 -0.82 -7.18 -2.42
N ARG A 152 -0.21 -6.05 -2.09
CA ARG A 152 0.85 -5.96 -1.08
C ARG A 152 0.29 -6.06 0.34
N THR A 153 -0.38 -7.20 0.60
CA THR A 153 -0.93 -7.64 1.88
C THR A 153 -2.14 -6.85 2.40
N ALA A 154 -2.80 -6.03 1.58
CA ALA A 154 -4.00 -5.31 2.01
C ALA A 154 -5.28 -6.15 1.84
N GLY A 155 -5.53 -6.72 0.66
CA GLY A 155 -6.63 -7.68 0.44
C GLY A 155 -7.97 -7.09 0.00
N PHE A 156 -8.15 -5.78 -0.06
CA PHE A 156 -9.34 -5.17 -0.66
C PHE A 156 -9.36 -5.35 -2.17
N ASN A 157 -10.57 -5.38 -2.75
CA ASN A 157 -10.72 -5.55 -4.19
C ASN A 157 -11.72 -4.54 -4.78
N THR A 158 -11.37 -3.94 -5.92
CA THR A 158 -12.23 -3.00 -6.67
C THR A 158 -12.50 -3.47 -8.10
N ALA A 159 -11.95 -4.62 -8.50
CA ALA A 159 -12.16 -5.23 -9.80
C ALA A 159 -12.41 -6.73 -9.67
N ASP A 160 -13.02 -7.32 -10.69
CA ASP A 160 -13.13 -8.78 -10.78
C ASP A 160 -11.79 -9.37 -11.25
N LEU A 161 -11.08 -10.03 -10.33
CA LEU A 161 -9.77 -10.63 -10.60
C LEU A 161 -9.86 -11.87 -11.50
N THR A 162 -11.04 -12.46 -11.66
CA THR A 162 -11.22 -13.64 -12.53
C THR A 162 -11.16 -13.28 -14.01
N LEU A 163 -11.37 -12.00 -14.33
CA LEU A 163 -11.32 -11.47 -15.71
C LEU A 163 -9.92 -11.06 -16.15
N LEU A 164 -8.93 -11.08 -15.25
CA LEU A 164 -7.55 -10.73 -15.58
C LEU A 164 -6.90 -11.78 -16.48
N SER A 165 -6.00 -11.30 -17.36
CA SER A 165 -5.14 -12.19 -18.13
C SER A 165 -4.23 -13.03 -17.24
N GLU A 166 -3.70 -14.13 -17.77
CA GLU A 166 -2.73 -14.97 -17.05
C GLU A 166 -1.51 -14.16 -16.58
N VAL A 167 -1.05 -13.21 -17.39
CA VAL A 167 0.06 -12.32 -17.05
C VAL A 167 -0.32 -11.37 -15.93
N GLY A 168 -1.54 -10.81 -15.93
CA GLY A 168 -2.06 -9.96 -14.86
C GLY A 168 -2.18 -10.72 -13.54
N GLN A 169 -2.70 -11.95 -13.58
CA GLN A 169 -2.80 -12.82 -12.40
C GLN A 169 -1.39 -13.15 -11.86
N MET A 170 -0.44 -13.49 -12.72
CA MET A 170 0.95 -13.75 -12.32
C MET A 170 1.60 -12.52 -11.68
N LEU A 171 1.35 -11.33 -12.22
CA LEU A 171 1.85 -10.09 -11.64
C LEU A 171 1.27 -9.82 -10.25
N ILE A 172 -0.04 -10.07 -10.06
CA ILE A 172 -0.67 -9.96 -8.72
C ILE A 172 -0.04 -10.95 -7.74
N ILE A 173 0.18 -12.21 -8.14
CA ILE A 173 0.84 -13.21 -7.30
C ILE A 173 2.26 -12.74 -6.89
N MET A 174 3.03 -12.19 -7.82
CA MET A 174 4.35 -11.61 -7.51
C MET A 174 4.26 -10.45 -6.52
N LEU A 175 3.27 -9.56 -6.68
CA LEU A 175 3.05 -8.46 -5.74
C LEU A 175 2.61 -8.94 -4.35
N MET A 176 1.85 -10.03 -4.25
CA MET A 176 1.44 -10.64 -2.97
C MET A 176 2.63 -11.19 -2.19
N LEU A 177 3.69 -11.66 -2.85
CA LEU A 177 4.92 -12.10 -2.18
C LEU A 177 5.68 -10.92 -1.55
N ILE A 178 5.56 -9.70 -2.14
CA ILE A 178 6.26 -8.50 -1.70
C ILE A 178 5.33 -7.69 -0.81
N GLY A 179 5.50 -7.82 0.48
CA GLY A 179 4.68 -7.08 1.46
C GLY A 179 5.14 -5.66 1.71
N GLY A 180 4.94 -5.19 2.94
CA GLY A 180 5.34 -3.86 3.36
C GLY A 180 6.78 -3.75 3.86
N SER A 181 7.05 -2.65 4.53
CA SER A 181 8.37 -2.31 5.05
C SER A 181 8.61 -2.90 6.45
N PRO A 182 9.84 -3.01 6.92
CA PRO A 182 10.12 -3.38 8.30
C PRO A 182 9.44 -2.45 9.30
N GLY A 183 8.80 -3.02 10.34
CA GLY A 183 8.05 -2.26 11.34
C GLY A 183 6.79 -1.60 10.78
N SER A 184 6.16 -2.20 9.79
CA SER A 184 4.85 -1.83 9.24
C SER A 184 3.76 -2.79 9.71
N THR A 185 2.50 -2.46 9.42
CA THR A 185 1.34 -3.33 9.64
C THR A 185 1.24 -4.46 8.60
N ALA A 186 1.94 -4.33 7.48
CA ALA A 186 1.90 -5.28 6.38
C ALA A 186 2.78 -6.52 6.62
N GLY A 187 2.33 -7.68 6.13
CA GLY A 187 3.05 -8.96 6.14
C GLY A 187 4.05 -9.11 4.99
N GLY A 188 4.29 -10.33 4.55
CA GLY A 188 5.09 -10.70 3.39
C GLY A 188 6.59 -10.38 3.49
N MET A 189 7.31 -10.60 2.36
CA MET A 189 8.72 -10.25 2.24
C MET A 189 8.90 -8.74 2.30
N LYS A 190 9.80 -8.26 3.14
CA LYS A 190 9.97 -6.82 3.35
C LYS A 190 10.57 -6.12 2.13
N THR A 191 10.10 -4.90 1.86
CA THR A 191 10.60 -4.08 0.73
C THR A 191 12.11 -3.86 0.77
N THR A 192 12.69 -3.77 1.98
CA THR A 192 14.15 -3.66 2.15
C THR A 192 14.87 -4.96 1.78
N THR A 193 14.29 -6.13 2.09
CA THR A 193 14.85 -7.43 1.70
C THR A 193 14.86 -7.56 0.18
N LEU A 194 13.75 -7.21 -0.49
CA LEU A 194 13.70 -7.18 -1.95
C LEU A 194 14.79 -6.26 -2.53
N ALA A 195 14.95 -5.06 -1.96
CA ALA A 195 15.96 -4.12 -2.41
C ALA A 195 17.38 -4.68 -2.29
N VAL A 196 17.69 -5.35 -1.17
CA VAL A 196 18.99 -6.00 -0.97
C VAL A 196 19.19 -7.14 -1.96
N LEU A 197 18.21 -8.02 -2.14
CA LEU A 197 18.28 -9.14 -3.11
C LEU A 197 18.54 -8.65 -4.54
N VAL A 198 17.76 -7.68 -5.01
CA VAL A 198 17.93 -7.13 -6.36
C VAL A 198 19.29 -6.44 -6.50
N SER A 199 19.72 -5.69 -5.48
CA SER A 199 21.01 -5.00 -5.50
C SER A 199 22.19 -5.96 -5.49
N SER A 200 22.11 -7.04 -4.69
CA SER A 200 23.12 -8.10 -4.65
C SER A 200 23.20 -8.84 -5.98
N ALA A 201 22.07 -9.22 -6.55
CA ALA A 201 22.03 -9.84 -7.87
C ALA A 201 22.70 -8.94 -8.94
N LEU A 202 22.34 -7.65 -8.97
CA LEU A 202 22.95 -6.70 -9.90
C LEU A 202 24.46 -6.50 -9.67
N SER A 203 24.94 -6.57 -8.42
CA SER A 203 26.37 -6.47 -8.10
C SER A 203 27.14 -7.67 -8.63
N VAL A 204 26.58 -8.87 -8.49
CA VAL A 204 27.17 -10.11 -9.06
C VAL A 204 27.25 -10.03 -10.58
N PHE A 205 26.17 -9.64 -11.26
CA PHE A 205 26.18 -9.45 -12.72
C PHE A 205 27.20 -8.40 -13.18
N ARG A 206 27.40 -7.34 -12.38
CA ARG A 206 28.37 -6.28 -12.68
C ARG A 206 29.79 -6.59 -12.19
N LYS A 207 30.05 -7.79 -11.66
CA LYS A 207 31.35 -8.22 -11.11
C LYS A 207 31.93 -7.24 -10.07
N LYS A 208 31.06 -6.65 -9.21
CA LYS A 208 31.48 -5.77 -8.13
C LYS A 208 31.67 -6.60 -6.86
N GLU A 209 32.78 -6.39 -6.16
CA GLU A 209 33.11 -7.08 -4.91
C GLU A 209 32.13 -6.76 -3.76
N HIS A 210 31.52 -5.58 -3.78
CA HIS A 210 30.61 -5.15 -2.71
C HIS A 210 29.34 -4.52 -3.25
N THR A 211 28.25 -4.78 -2.56
CA THR A 211 26.94 -4.16 -2.86
C THR A 211 26.84 -2.79 -2.24
N HIS A 212 26.61 -1.77 -3.06
CA HIS A 212 26.44 -0.39 -2.61
C HIS A 212 25.00 0.10 -2.80
N PHE A 213 24.42 0.70 -1.77
CA PHE A 213 23.11 1.37 -1.83
C PHE A 213 23.25 2.82 -1.32
N PHE A 214 22.84 3.80 -2.11
CA PHE A 214 22.95 5.25 -1.81
C PHE A 214 24.35 5.64 -1.28
N GLY A 215 25.43 5.12 -1.87
CA GLY A 215 26.80 5.42 -1.48
C GLY A 215 27.29 4.75 -0.19
N ARG A 216 26.52 3.82 0.40
CA ARG A 216 26.91 3.00 1.55
C ARG A 216 27.07 1.55 1.15
N GLN A 217 28.12 0.90 1.65
CA GLN A 217 28.37 -0.52 1.49
C GLN A 217 27.41 -1.31 2.41
N ILE A 218 26.84 -2.38 1.86
CA ILE A 218 26.05 -3.36 2.65
C ILE A 218 27.04 -4.46 3.07
N PRO A 219 27.12 -4.80 4.37
CA PRO A 219 27.97 -5.90 4.83
C PRO A 219 27.54 -7.23 4.21
N ASP A 220 28.51 -8.07 3.83
CA ASP A 220 28.28 -9.37 3.15
C ASP A 220 27.60 -10.44 4.05
N GLY A 221 27.23 -10.11 5.27
CA GLY A 221 26.57 -10.98 6.25
C GLY A 221 25.12 -10.62 6.58
N THR A 222 24.46 -9.81 5.74
CA THR A 222 23.06 -9.40 5.97
C THR A 222 22.06 -10.26 5.23
#